data_f849277d50bbc7a81a5e3e3d0c1657e1
#
_entry.id   f849277d50bbc7a81a5e3e3d0c1657e1
#
_cell.length_a   1.000
_cell.length_b   1.000
_cell.length_c   1.000
_cell.angle_alpha   90.00
_cell.angle_beta   90.00
_cell.angle_gamma   90.00
#
_symmetry.space_group_name_H-M   'P 1'
#
loop_
_entity.id
_entity.type
_entity.pdbx_description
1 polymer ?
#
loop_
_entity_poly.entity_id
_entity_poly.type
_entity_poly.pdbx_seq_one_letter_code
_entity_poly.pdbx_strand_id
1 'polypeptide(L)'
;MSNLNVGKLISTAGIKLPVFTSSTRPTSPEVGLVIFNSTLSAVEVWSGTAWQALGTVKIEATGGTVTTSGGFKIHTFSSGTSTFQVTSAPAGATAEILVVAGGGGGGGRPYHGGGGGAGGVIYQSAFALSTQSYTVTV
;
A
#
# COMPACT_ATOMS: atom_id res chain seq x y z
N MET A 1 28.85 30.54 11.22
CA MET A 1 28.75 29.24 10.55
C MET A 1 29.21 29.41 9.11
N SER A 2 30.25 28.68 8.68
CA SER A 2 30.77 28.78 7.32
C SER A 2 29.85 27.99 6.38
N ASN A 3 29.24 28.67 5.42
CA ASN A 3 28.51 28.03 4.34
C ASN A 3 29.51 27.39 3.38
N LEU A 4 29.45 26.09 3.18
CA LEU A 4 30.18 25.42 2.12
C LEU A 4 29.41 25.61 0.79
N ASN A 5 29.91 26.50 -0.05
CA ASN A 5 29.38 26.66 -1.40
C ASN A 5 30.13 25.72 -2.35
N VAL A 6 29.53 24.57 -2.70
CA VAL A 6 30.14 23.59 -3.60
C VAL A 6 29.44 23.66 -4.96
N GLY A 7 30.17 24.11 -5.98
CA GLY A 7 29.69 24.09 -7.37
C GLY A 7 29.56 22.67 -7.94
N LYS A 8 30.27 21.68 -7.38
CA LYS A 8 30.20 20.25 -7.74
C LYS A 8 30.56 19.40 -6.54
N LEU A 9 29.66 18.53 -6.13
CA LEU A 9 29.92 17.50 -5.12
C LEU A 9 30.31 16.19 -5.83
N ILE A 10 31.55 15.71 -5.66
CA ILE A 10 31.99 14.41 -6.12
C ILE A 10 32.27 13.57 -4.88
N SER A 11 31.52 12.50 -4.69
CA SER A 11 31.74 11.53 -3.61
C SER A 11 31.74 10.12 -4.18
N THR A 12 32.78 9.36 -3.90
CA THR A 12 32.87 7.93 -4.24
C THR A 12 32.13 7.04 -3.25
N ALA A 13 31.78 7.59 -2.06
CA ALA A 13 31.11 6.86 -0.97
C ALA A 13 29.62 7.23 -0.81
N GLY A 14 29.10 8.11 -1.71
CA GLY A 14 27.73 8.62 -1.59
C GLY A 14 27.61 9.78 -0.61
N ILE A 15 26.39 10.29 -0.44
CA ILE A 15 26.04 11.36 0.50
C ILE A 15 25.23 10.75 1.65
N LYS A 16 25.71 10.90 2.89
CA LYS A 16 24.95 10.52 4.07
C LYS A 16 24.04 11.68 4.45
N LEU A 17 22.73 11.44 4.43
CA LEU A 17 21.74 12.41 4.90
C LEU A 17 21.68 12.43 6.44
N PRO A 18 21.36 13.58 7.04
CA PRO A 18 21.02 13.63 8.46
C PRO A 18 19.78 12.78 8.74
N VAL A 19 19.81 12.03 9.85
CA VAL A 19 18.75 11.09 10.23
C VAL A 19 17.93 11.68 11.34
N PHE A 20 16.62 11.74 11.16
CA PHE A 20 15.64 12.18 12.15
C PHE A 20 14.47 11.19 12.22
N THR A 21 13.74 11.23 13.33
CA THR A 21 12.40 10.62 13.43
C THR A 21 11.34 11.66 13.03
N SER A 22 10.10 11.23 12.82
CA SER A 22 8.98 12.17 12.58
C SER A 22 8.79 13.18 13.71
N SER A 23 9.16 12.84 14.95
CA SER A 23 9.04 13.71 16.13
C SER A 23 10.26 14.62 16.38
N THR A 24 11.44 14.28 15.85
CA THR A 24 12.69 15.01 16.11
C THR A 24 13.17 15.84 14.92
N ARG A 25 12.51 15.74 13.76
CA ARG A 25 12.86 16.54 12.58
C ARG A 25 12.63 18.03 12.83
N PRO A 26 13.43 18.92 12.21
CA PRO A 26 13.30 20.36 12.37
C PRO A 26 11.88 20.85 12.03
N THR A 27 11.35 21.78 12.85
CA THR A 27 9.98 22.32 12.68
C THR A 27 9.87 23.44 11.66
N SER A 28 10.96 24.17 11.40
CA SER A 28 11.02 25.27 10.44
C SER A 28 12.42 25.35 9.81
N PRO A 29 12.81 24.33 9.03
CA PRO A 29 14.10 24.35 8.36
C PRO A 29 14.10 25.25 7.11
N GLU A 30 15.28 25.45 6.52
CA GLU A 30 15.38 26.08 5.21
C GLU A 30 14.70 25.22 4.13
N VAL A 31 14.06 25.89 3.16
CA VAL A 31 13.43 25.23 2.01
C VAL A 31 14.46 24.44 1.23
N GLY A 32 14.13 23.20 0.90
CA GLY A 32 15.03 22.28 0.20
C GLY A 32 15.94 21.46 1.14
N LEU A 33 15.85 21.61 2.47
CA LEU A 33 16.55 20.70 3.37
C LEU A 33 16.09 19.26 3.15
N VAL A 34 17.03 18.35 2.92
CA VAL A 34 16.79 16.92 2.69
C VAL A 34 17.28 16.12 3.87
N ILE A 35 16.47 15.20 4.37
CA ILE A 35 16.76 14.33 5.50
C ILE A 35 16.36 12.89 5.21
N PHE A 36 16.87 11.93 6.00
CA PHE A 36 16.28 10.59 6.09
C PHE A 36 15.42 10.50 7.35
N ASN A 37 14.11 10.24 7.16
CA ASN A 37 13.19 10.00 8.28
C ASN A 37 13.16 8.50 8.60
N SER A 38 13.73 8.16 9.77
CA SER A 38 13.83 6.76 10.22
C SER A 38 12.49 6.15 10.67
N THR A 39 11.50 6.97 11.05
CA THR A 39 10.15 6.49 11.36
C THR A 39 9.41 6.03 10.10
N LEU A 40 9.57 6.78 9.00
CA LEU A 40 8.90 6.49 7.72
C LEU A 40 9.76 5.65 6.78
N SER A 41 11.04 5.42 7.14
CA SER A 41 12.06 4.80 6.26
C SER A 41 12.15 5.48 4.89
N ALA A 42 12.03 6.82 4.86
CA ALA A 42 11.95 7.61 3.64
C ALA A 42 12.88 8.81 3.67
N VAL A 43 13.34 9.20 2.48
CA VAL A 43 13.99 10.50 2.29
C VAL A 43 12.88 11.56 2.21
N GLU A 44 13.01 12.63 2.99
CA GLU A 44 12.07 13.76 2.99
C GLU A 44 12.79 15.06 2.61
N VAL A 45 12.05 15.96 1.95
CA VAL A 45 12.47 17.34 1.65
C VAL A 45 11.49 18.32 2.28
N TRP A 46 12.00 19.41 2.84
CA TRP A 46 11.16 20.50 3.32
C TRP A 46 10.75 21.42 2.17
N SER A 47 9.44 21.54 1.93
CA SER A 47 8.85 22.35 0.86
C SER A 47 8.73 23.85 1.21
N GLY A 48 9.01 24.24 2.45
CA GLY A 48 8.73 25.57 3.02
C GLY A 48 7.49 25.58 3.91
N THR A 49 6.59 24.62 3.75
CA THR A 49 5.35 24.50 4.53
C THR A 49 5.17 23.13 5.17
N ALA A 50 5.71 22.07 4.54
CA ALA A 50 5.57 20.69 5.00
C ALA A 50 6.76 19.84 4.58
N TRP A 51 7.00 18.73 5.32
CA TRP A 51 7.89 17.67 4.93
C TRP A 51 7.22 16.78 3.87
N GLN A 52 7.89 16.59 2.75
CA GLN A 52 7.42 15.76 1.63
C GLN A 52 8.38 14.61 1.41
N ALA A 53 7.86 13.38 1.41
CA ALA A 53 8.66 12.22 1.10
C ALA A 53 9.06 12.21 -0.38
N LEU A 54 10.35 12.04 -0.65
CA LEU A 54 10.90 11.82 -1.98
C LEU A 54 10.82 10.33 -2.30
N GLY A 55 9.89 9.97 -3.18
CA GLY A 55 9.66 8.58 -3.56
C GLY A 55 8.86 7.82 -2.51
N THR A 56 7.55 8.08 -2.44
CA THR A 56 6.65 7.19 -1.74
C THR A 56 6.59 5.87 -2.50
N VAL A 57 7.10 4.80 -1.90
CA VAL A 57 6.84 3.45 -2.40
C VAL A 57 5.34 3.22 -2.22
N LYS A 58 4.60 3.26 -3.33
CA LYS A 58 3.16 2.94 -3.33
C LYS A 58 2.98 1.43 -3.41
N ILE A 59 1.87 0.94 -2.87
CA ILE A 59 1.42 -0.40 -3.17
C ILE A 59 0.99 -0.43 -4.64
N GLU A 60 1.66 -1.25 -5.45
CA GLU A 60 1.29 -1.51 -6.82
C GLU A 60 1.01 -3.00 -7.00
N ALA A 61 -0.13 -3.28 -7.62
CA ALA A 61 -0.55 -4.65 -7.86
C ALA A 61 -1.34 -4.76 -9.19
N THR A 62 -1.39 -5.97 -9.72
CA THR A 62 -2.14 -6.34 -10.91
C THR A 62 -2.97 -7.60 -10.65
N GLY A 63 -3.92 -7.89 -11.52
CA GLY A 63 -4.81 -9.07 -11.44
C GLY A 63 -6.24 -8.70 -11.09
N GLY A 64 -7.18 -9.56 -11.51
CA GLY A 64 -8.61 -9.31 -11.38
C GLY A 64 -9.12 -8.12 -12.19
N THR A 65 -10.37 -7.74 -11.95
CA THR A 65 -10.95 -6.51 -12.48
C THR A 65 -10.61 -5.36 -11.53
N VAL A 66 -9.95 -4.30 -12.05
CA VAL A 66 -9.48 -3.19 -11.25
C VAL A 66 -10.42 -2.01 -11.37
N THR A 67 -10.87 -1.49 -10.21
CA THR A 67 -11.66 -0.27 -10.11
C THR A 67 -11.08 0.65 -9.04
N THR A 68 -11.49 1.93 -9.04
CA THR A 68 -11.07 2.91 -8.03
C THR A 68 -12.29 3.54 -7.39
N SER A 69 -12.35 3.55 -6.08
CA SER A 69 -13.44 4.17 -5.32
C SER A 69 -12.94 4.62 -3.95
N GLY A 70 -13.36 5.80 -3.49
CA GLY A 70 -13.02 6.33 -2.16
C GLY A 70 -11.50 6.47 -1.89
N GLY A 71 -10.67 6.62 -2.94
CA GLY A 71 -9.21 6.64 -2.80
C GLY A 71 -8.55 5.25 -2.75
N PHE A 72 -9.32 4.16 -2.82
CA PHE A 72 -8.84 2.79 -2.88
C PHE A 72 -8.77 2.26 -4.30
N LYS A 73 -7.74 1.45 -4.59
CA LYS A 73 -7.67 0.59 -5.76
C LYS A 73 -8.24 -0.77 -5.37
N ILE A 74 -9.31 -1.21 -6.04
CA ILE A 74 -10.06 -2.42 -5.72
C ILE A 74 -9.79 -3.46 -6.81
N HIS A 75 -9.35 -4.64 -6.42
CA HIS A 75 -9.13 -5.79 -7.29
C HIS A 75 -10.22 -6.83 -7.02
N THR A 76 -11.08 -7.10 -8.00
CA THR A 76 -12.21 -8.03 -7.89
C THR A 76 -11.93 -9.31 -8.66
N PHE A 77 -12.12 -10.44 -8.01
CA PHE A 77 -12.03 -11.78 -8.58
C PHE A 77 -13.38 -12.45 -8.39
N SER A 78 -14.04 -12.88 -9.49
CA SER A 78 -15.42 -13.37 -9.45
C SER A 78 -15.58 -14.83 -9.86
N SER A 79 -14.53 -15.46 -10.40
CA SER A 79 -14.60 -16.87 -10.83
C SER A 79 -13.22 -17.43 -11.15
N GLY A 80 -13.08 -18.74 -10.99
CA GLY A 80 -11.91 -19.51 -11.41
C GLY A 80 -10.66 -19.23 -10.56
N THR A 81 -9.51 -19.63 -11.09
CA THR A 81 -8.21 -19.42 -10.44
C THR A 81 -7.45 -18.31 -11.19
N SER A 82 -7.00 -17.30 -10.47
CA SER A 82 -6.29 -16.14 -10.98
C SER A 82 -5.11 -15.79 -10.09
N THR A 83 -4.25 -14.91 -10.56
CA THR A 83 -3.12 -14.38 -9.79
C THR A 83 -3.36 -12.93 -9.42
N PHE A 84 -3.23 -12.60 -8.14
CA PHE A 84 -3.04 -11.24 -7.64
C PHE A 84 -1.55 -11.01 -7.45
N GLN A 85 -0.93 -10.20 -8.31
CA GLN A 85 0.50 -9.94 -8.29
C GLN A 85 0.77 -8.58 -7.64
N VAL A 86 1.41 -8.58 -6.47
CA VAL A 86 1.94 -7.36 -5.85
C VAL A 86 3.34 -7.10 -6.41
N THR A 87 3.51 -6.01 -7.13
CA THR A 87 4.78 -5.63 -7.78
C THR A 87 5.59 -4.65 -6.93
N SER A 88 4.93 -3.94 -6.02
CA SER A 88 5.57 -3.03 -5.06
C SER A 88 4.75 -2.95 -3.78
N ALA A 89 5.41 -3.09 -2.63
CA ALA A 89 4.80 -2.90 -1.32
C ALA A 89 5.84 -2.34 -0.35
N PRO A 90 5.58 -1.21 0.33
CA PRO A 90 6.43 -0.72 1.41
C PRO A 90 6.38 -1.67 2.61
N ALA A 91 7.39 -1.59 3.48
CA ALA A 91 7.38 -2.33 4.73
C ALA A 91 6.14 -1.97 5.56
N GLY A 92 5.41 -2.99 6.04
CA GLY A 92 4.17 -2.80 6.79
C GLY A 92 2.94 -2.49 5.93
N ALA A 93 3.03 -2.66 4.60
CA ALA A 93 1.86 -2.53 3.71
C ALA A 93 0.77 -3.51 4.08
N THR A 94 -0.47 -3.06 4.06
CA THR A 94 -1.65 -3.88 4.31
C THR A 94 -2.73 -3.65 3.25
N ALA A 95 -3.60 -4.65 3.07
CA ALA A 95 -4.81 -4.55 2.28
C ALA A 95 -6.03 -4.97 3.09
N GLU A 96 -7.19 -4.49 2.69
CA GLU A 96 -8.46 -5.01 3.14
C GLU A 96 -8.89 -6.15 2.21
N ILE A 97 -9.35 -7.26 2.78
CA ILE A 97 -9.82 -8.42 2.03
C ILE A 97 -11.25 -8.72 2.42
N LEU A 98 -12.11 -8.86 1.40
CA LEU A 98 -13.47 -9.34 1.53
C LEU A 98 -13.62 -10.62 0.70
N VAL A 99 -13.98 -11.73 1.34
CA VAL A 99 -14.30 -12.99 0.68
C VAL A 99 -15.78 -13.30 0.91
N VAL A 100 -16.51 -13.53 -0.18
CA VAL A 100 -17.93 -13.87 -0.14
C VAL A 100 -18.13 -15.22 -0.82
N ALA A 101 -18.56 -16.20 -0.08
CA ALA A 101 -18.86 -17.54 -0.61
C ALA A 101 -20.26 -17.58 -1.23
N GLY A 102 -20.47 -18.48 -2.19
CA GLY A 102 -21.78 -18.73 -2.78
C GLY A 102 -22.80 -19.24 -1.76
N GLY A 103 -24.05 -18.81 -1.88
CA GLY A 103 -25.15 -19.36 -1.11
C GLY A 103 -25.57 -20.76 -1.57
N GLY A 104 -26.24 -21.49 -0.71
CA GLY A 104 -26.85 -22.78 -1.05
C GLY A 104 -28.04 -22.63 -2.02
N GLY A 105 -28.25 -23.60 -2.91
CA GLY A 105 -29.43 -23.65 -3.75
C GLY A 105 -30.71 -23.90 -2.97
N GLY A 106 -31.82 -23.25 -3.36
CA GLY A 106 -33.15 -23.56 -2.83
C GLY A 106 -33.61 -24.96 -3.22
N GLY A 107 -34.43 -25.60 -2.37
CA GLY A 107 -35.02 -26.92 -2.65
C GLY A 107 -35.98 -26.88 -3.84
N GLY A 108 -35.69 -27.71 -4.86
CA GLY A 108 -36.47 -27.79 -6.11
C GLY A 108 -37.50 -28.91 -6.08
N ARG A 109 -38.66 -28.72 -5.42
CA ARG A 109 -39.82 -29.57 -5.64
C ARG A 109 -41.04 -28.71 -6.04
N PRO A 110 -41.94 -29.23 -6.86
CA PRO A 110 -42.98 -28.39 -7.47
C PRO A 110 -44.00 -27.75 -6.52
N TYR A 111 -43.96 -28.08 -5.25
CA TYR A 111 -44.97 -27.54 -4.29
C TYR A 111 -44.37 -27.02 -2.94
N HIS A 112 -43.14 -27.28 -2.59
CA HIS A 112 -42.54 -26.84 -1.32
C HIS A 112 -41.02 -26.77 -1.47
N GLY A 113 -40.49 -25.62 -1.90
CA GLY A 113 -39.07 -25.33 -1.89
C GLY A 113 -38.71 -24.48 -0.67
N GLY A 114 -37.79 -24.97 0.17
CA GLY A 114 -37.13 -24.13 1.17
C GLY A 114 -36.09 -23.23 0.53
N GLY A 115 -35.90 -22.03 1.05
CA GLY A 115 -34.80 -21.13 0.63
C GLY A 115 -33.43 -21.75 0.94
N GLY A 116 -32.46 -21.54 0.06
CA GLY A 116 -31.06 -21.88 0.33
C GLY A 116 -30.46 -20.98 1.42
N GLY A 117 -29.47 -21.48 2.15
CA GLY A 117 -28.70 -20.68 3.12
C GLY A 117 -27.84 -19.62 2.44
N ALA A 118 -27.55 -18.52 3.14
CA ALA A 118 -26.56 -17.55 2.70
C ALA A 118 -25.14 -18.15 2.69
N GLY A 119 -24.28 -17.66 1.81
CA GLY A 119 -22.85 -17.99 1.85
C GLY A 119 -22.12 -17.35 3.02
N GLY A 120 -20.94 -17.89 3.35
CA GLY A 120 -20.07 -17.28 4.35
C GLY A 120 -19.45 -15.97 3.84
N VAL A 121 -19.17 -15.05 4.77
CA VAL A 121 -18.44 -13.80 4.50
C VAL A 121 -17.26 -13.70 5.45
N ILE A 122 -16.08 -13.42 4.92
CA ILE A 122 -14.87 -13.12 5.69
C ILE A 122 -14.41 -11.73 5.31
N TYR A 123 -14.18 -10.89 6.31
CA TYR A 123 -13.57 -9.58 6.14
C TYR A 123 -12.33 -9.48 7.01
N GLN A 124 -11.23 -9.04 6.41
CA GLN A 124 -9.97 -8.77 7.09
C GLN A 124 -9.48 -7.37 6.74
N SER A 125 -9.41 -6.48 7.72
CA SER A 125 -9.07 -5.07 7.55
C SER A 125 -7.57 -4.78 7.41
N ALA A 126 -6.68 -5.73 7.74
CA ALA A 126 -5.24 -5.52 7.75
C ALA A 126 -4.48 -6.81 7.35
N PHE A 127 -4.71 -7.27 6.14
CA PHE A 127 -3.91 -8.37 5.57
C PHE A 127 -2.53 -7.85 5.18
N ALA A 128 -1.46 -8.41 5.76
CA ALA A 128 -0.10 -8.00 5.43
C ALA A 128 0.25 -8.33 3.97
N LEU A 129 0.67 -7.31 3.23
CA LEU A 129 1.12 -7.44 1.85
C LEU A 129 2.64 -7.44 1.76
N SER A 130 3.16 -8.29 0.90
CA SER A 130 4.55 -8.27 0.44
C SER A 130 4.61 -8.37 -1.08
N THR A 131 5.74 -7.98 -1.66
CA THR A 131 5.99 -8.08 -3.11
C THR A 131 6.10 -9.54 -3.51
N GLN A 132 4.98 -10.14 -3.94
CA GLN A 132 4.87 -11.54 -4.39
C GLN A 132 3.58 -11.78 -5.17
N SER A 133 3.43 -13.01 -5.69
CA SER A 133 2.19 -13.50 -6.29
C SER A 133 1.34 -14.20 -5.24
N TYR A 134 0.06 -13.90 -5.23
CA TYR A 134 -0.97 -14.59 -4.45
C TYR A 134 -1.92 -15.30 -5.40
N THR A 135 -2.15 -16.59 -5.20
CA THR A 135 -3.16 -17.32 -5.94
C THR A 135 -4.53 -17.05 -5.32
N VAL A 136 -5.48 -16.62 -6.15
CA VAL A 136 -6.87 -16.38 -5.76
C VAL A 136 -7.74 -17.39 -6.49
N THR A 137 -8.52 -18.17 -5.75
CA THR A 137 -9.49 -19.14 -6.30
C THR A 137 -10.89 -18.82 -5.80
N VAL A 138 -11.84 -18.70 -6.76
CA VAL A 138 -13.25 -18.40 -6.54
C VAL A 138 -14.11 -19.50 -7.15
#